data_b5f69a7ec7e40f1172e39d6de9d06445
#
_entry.id   b5f69a7ec7e40f1172e39d6de9d06445
#
_cell.length_a   1.000
_cell.length_b   1.000
_cell.length_c   1.000
_cell.angle_alpha   90.00
_cell.angle_beta   90.00
_cell.angle_gamma   90.00
#
_symmetry.space_group_name_H-M   'P 1'
#
loop_
_entity.id
_entity.type
_entity.pdbx_description
1 polymer ?
#
loop_
_entity_poly.entity_id
_entity_poly.type
_entity_poly.pdbx_seq_one_letter_code
_entity_poly.pdbx_strand_id
1 'polypeptide(L)'
;MSEIQTASSPVTASSAATDELLVSVVIPALNEAESIEACVRRSIETMENHGIRGEVIVADNGSDDGTPDLARAAGARVIYEQRKGYGSAYLAGFASARGKYIVMGDADETYDFREIARFIEPLEDGADFVMGSRLRGKIHPGAMPWLHRYVGNPVLTGVLNLFFRTGVSDAHCGMRAFRRDLLPRLDLRTTGMEFASEQVIRSSKLGLDIREIPIEYHPRTGESKLSSFSDGWRHLRFLLVHSPTWLFLVPGIGMVLLGVVIGAISLFNVPLFGRQWQLHTLIAGSMLAIVGAQVAQLGVSARTYAFYYLGEHDPLFDRLRARLRLEHGLIAGALVFLTGLVMAGVVLGIWINRGFGELREEKLAIAGLALVVIGIQIIFGAFFLSILGLRRRSRALEDPQPPAAG
;
A
#
# COMPACT_ATOMS: atom_id res chain seq x y z
N MET A 1 -73.29 15.55 37.64
CA MET A 1 -71.81 15.50 37.76
C MET A 1 -71.35 14.80 36.54
N SER A 2 -70.87 15.49 35.55
CA SER A 2 -70.57 15.04 34.21
C SER A 2 -69.06 14.65 34.08
N GLU A 3 -68.81 13.44 33.66
CA GLU A 3 -67.49 12.96 33.24
C GLU A 3 -67.18 13.54 31.87
N ILE A 4 -66.03 14.20 31.81
CA ILE A 4 -65.45 14.68 30.56
C ILE A 4 -64.49 13.58 30.07
N GLN A 5 -64.89 12.87 29.04
CA GLN A 5 -64.00 11.96 28.25
C GLN A 5 -63.14 12.82 27.33
N THR A 6 -61.84 12.87 27.61
CA THR A 6 -60.84 13.39 26.68
C THR A 6 -60.39 12.29 25.72
N ALA A 7 -60.83 12.39 24.48
CA ALA A 7 -60.38 11.56 23.37
C ALA A 7 -58.96 12.00 22.97
N SER A 8 -57.96 11.16 23.20
CA SER A 8 -56.63 11.30 22.66
C SER A 8 -56.57 10.69 21.26
N SER A 9 -56.50 11.53 20.23
CA SER A 9 -56.18 11.11 18.87
C SER A 9 -54.73 10.60 18.76
N PRO A 10 -54.46 9.47 18.08
CA PRO A 10 -53.09 9.03 17.84
C PRO A 10 -52.43 10.00 16.82
N VAL A 11 -51.36 10.65 17.25
CA VAL A 11 -50.47 11.38 16.37
C VAL A 11 -49.78 10.32 15.49
N THR A 12 -50.22 10.22 14.25
CA THR A 12 -49.50 9.49 13.20
C THR A 12 -48.13 10.15 13.03
N ALA A 13 -47.09 9.48 13.54
CA ALA A 13 -45.72 9.82 13.22
C ALA A 13 -45.53 9.62 11.71
N SER A 14 -45.61 10.70 10.96
CA SER A 14 -45.16 10.79 9.60
C SER A 14 -43.66 10.46 9.63
N SER A 15 -43.29 9.27 9.15
CA SER A 15 -41.92 8.93 8.79
C SER A 15 -41.47 9.96 7.76
N ALA A 16 -40.76 10.97 8.22
CA ALA A 16 -39.94 11.80 7.35
C ALA A 16 -38.90 10.85 6.71
N ALA A 17 -39.24 10.36 5.51
CA ALA A 17 -38.27 9.71 4.66
C ALA A 17 -37.13 10.72 4.47
N THR A 18 -36.01 10.47 5.14
CA THR A 18 -34.81 11.27 5.04
C THR A 18 -34.46 11.40 3.58
N ASP A 19 -34.32 12.65 3.13
CA ASP A 19 -34.01 13.06 1.75
C ASP A 19 -32.53 12.73 1.43
N GLU A 20 -32.08 11.55 1.82
CA GLU A 20 -30.70 11.10 1.81
C GLU A 20 -30.39 10.43 0.48
N LEU A 21 -29.36 10.95 -0.21
CA LEU A 21 -28.88 10.39 -1.46
C LEU A 21 -28.23 9.02 -1.19
N LEU A 22 -28.59 8.02 -2.00
CA LEU A 22 -28.00 6.69 -1.89
C LEU A 22 -26.60 6.67 -2.51
N VAL A 23 -26.41 7.31 -3.69
CA VAL A 23 -25.18 7.22 -4.49
C VAL A 23 -24.66 8.59 -4.86
N SER A 24 -23.34 8.80 -4.76
CA SER A 24 -22.60 9.84 -5.47
C SER A 24 -21.68 9.20 -6.48
N VAL A 25 -21.90 9.42 -7.76
CA VAL A 25 -20.99 9.02 -8.84
C VAL A 25 -19.94 10.11 -8.97
N VAL A 26 -18.66 9.79 -8.84
CA VAL A 26 -17.53 10.72 -8.92
C VAL A 26 -16.69 10.41 -10.14
N ILE A 27 -16.58 11.39 -11.04
CA ILE A 27 -15.86 11.29 -12.31
C ILE A 27 -14.77 12.36 -12.33
N PRO A 28 -13.48 12.00 -12.34
CA PRO A 28 -12.40 12.97 -12.52
C PRO A 28 -12.32 13.36 -14.00
N ALA A 29 -12.10 14.62 -14.28
CA ALA A 29 -12.01 15.10 -15.67
C ALA A 29 -10.81 16.05 -15.86
N LEU A 30 -10.13 15.88 -16.97
CA LEU A 30 -9.12 16.80 -17.49
C LEU A 30 -9.11 16.71 -19.02
N ASN A 31 -9.67 17.71 -19.70
CA ASN A 31 -9.81 17.73 -21.15
C ASN A 31 -10.46 16.46 -21.71
N GLU A 32 -11.71 16.23 -21.33
CA GLU A 32 -12.55 15.07 -21.72
C GLU A 32 -13.88 15.54 -22.35
N ALA A 33 -13.85 16.67 -23.13
CA ALA A 33 -15.04 17.25 -23.73
C ALA A 33 -15.79 16.29 -24.66
N GLU A 34 -15.06 15.35 -25.31
CA GLU A 34 -15.64 14.39 -26.27
C GLU A 34 -16.49 13.30 -25.59
N SER A 35 -16.24 12.99 -24.31
CA SER A 35 -16.80 11.83 -23.62
C SER A 35 -17.61 12.17 -22.35
N ILE A 36 -17.34 13.32 -21.73
CA ILE A 36 -17.90 13.65 -20.41
C ILE A 36 -19.43 13.71 -20.41
N GLU A 37 -20.05 14.28 -21.46
CA GLU A 37 -21.50 14.36 -21.56
C GLU A 37 -22.14 12.97 -21.57
N ALA A 38 -21.60 12.03 -22.33
CA ALA A 38 -22.09 10.66 -22.41
C ALA A 38 -21.95 9.93 -21.05
N CYS A 39 -20.80 10.10 -20.36
CA CYS A 39 -20.56 9.51 -19.05
C CYS A 39 -21.56 10.02 -18.00
N VAL A 40 -21.82 11.33 -17.97
CA VAL A 40 -22.77 11.94 -17.03
C VAL A 40 -24.19 11.48 -17.30
N ARG A 41 -24.65 11.55 -18.57
CA ARG A 41 -26.01 11.13 -18.95
C ARG A 41 -26.26 9.66 -18.64
N ARG A 42 -25.34 8.77 -19.01
CA ARG A 42 -25.45 7.32 -18.70
C ARG A 42 -25.56 7.09 -17.20
N SER A 43 -24.78 7.81 -16.39
CA SER A 43 -24.84 7.68 -14.94
C SER A 43 -26.19 8.07 -14.39
N ILE A 44 -26.76 9.20 -14.83
CA ILE A 44 -28.09 9.69 -14.42
C ILE A 44 -29.19 8.74 -14.86
N GLU A 45 -29.21 8.39 -16.16
CA GLU A 45 -30.19 7.46 -16.73
C GLU A 45 -30.19 6.11 -16.02
N THR A 46 -29.00 5.59 -15.69
CA THR A 46 -28.87 4.31 -14.95
C THR A 46 -29.44 4.41 -13.54
N MET A 47 -29.15 5.48 -12.83
CA MET A 47 -29.70 5.69 -11.50
C MET A 47 -31.23 5.83 -11.54
N GLU A 48 -31.77 6.59 -12.51
CA GLU A 48 -33.22 6.78 -12.68
C GLU A 48 -33.92 5.45 -13.01
N ASN A 49 -33.37 4.68 -13.99
CA ASN A 49 -33.92 3.40 -14.40
C ASN A 49 -33.97 2.34 -13.28
N HIS A 50 -33.08 2.44 -12.30
CA HIS A 50 -33.03 1.53 -11.15
C HIS A 50 -33.65 2.14 -9.88
N GLY A 51 -34.26 3.31 -9.97
CA GLY A 51 -34.85 3.99 -8.79
C GLY A 51 -33.82 4.41 -7.74
N ILE A 52 -32.55 4.55 -8.14
CA ILE A 52 -31.45 4.95 -7.25
C ILE A 52 -31.43 6.47 -7.15
N ARG A 53 -31.69 7.00 -5.94
CA ARG A 53 -31.52 8.44 -5.70
C ARG A 53 -30.04 8.78 -5.58
N GLY A 54 -29.49 9.52 -6.55
CA GLY A 54 -28.08 9.84 -6.58
C GLY A 54 -27.75 11.19 -7.19
N GLU A 55 -26.48 11.52 -7.17
CA GLU A 55 -25.88 12.68 -7.82
C GLU A 55 -24.67 12.24 -8.66
N VAL A 56 -24.36 13.02 -9.70
CA VAL A 56 -23.11 12.90 -10.45
C VAL A 56 -22.24 14.11 -10.13
N ILE A 57 -21.01 13.87 -9.73
CA ILE A 57 -20.01 14.88 -9.43
C ILE A 57 -18.87 14.73 -10.44
N VAL A 58 -18.63 15.78 -11.22
CA VAL A 58 -17.46 15.87 -12.08
C VAL A 58 -16.41 16.72 -11.37
N ALA A 59 -15.28 16.10 -11.06
CA ALA A 59 -14.13 16.75 -10.44
C ALA A 59 -13.17 17.22 -11.53
N ASP A 60 -13.30 18.47 -11.95
CA ASP A 60 -12.47 19.07 -12.98
C ASP A 60 -11.07 19.43 -12.43
N ASN A 61 -10.04 18.94 -13.11
CA ASN A 61 -8.66 19.16 -12.70
C ASN A 61 -7.95 20.22 -13.59
N GLY A 62 -8.72 21.20 -14.04
CA GLY A 62 -8.28 22.35 -14.81
C GLY A 62 -8.29 22.11 -16.31
N SER A 63 -9.43 21.70 -16.84
CA SER A 63 -9.71 21.60 -18.29
C SER A 63 -9.80 22.98 -18.95
N ASP A 64 -9.42 23.05 -20.20
CA ASP A 64 -9.47 24.24 -21.06
C ASP A 64 -10.27 24.02 -22.36
N ASP A 65 -10.88 22.83 -22.53
CA ASP A 65 -11.63 22.39 -23.71
C ASP A 65 -13.17 22.50 -23.59
N GLY A 66 -13.68 23.10 -22.51
CA GLY A 66 -15.12 23.20 -22.24
C GLY A 66 -15.73 22.00 -21.49
N THR A 67 -14.95 21.02 -21.07
CA THR A 67 -15.39 19.85 -20.28
C THR A 67 -16.33 20.23 -19.11
N PRO A 68 -16.00 21.26 -18.26
CA PRO A 68 -16.86 21.61 -17.12
C PRO A 68 -18.26 22.07 -17.51
N ASP A 69 -18.38 22.78 -18.63
CA ASP A 69 -19.66 23.33 -19.08
C ASP A 69 -20.54 22.23 -19.68
N LEU A 70 -19.95 21.32 -20.45
CA LEU A 70 -20.64 20.14 -20.95
C LEU A 70 -21.13 19.24 -19.82
N ALA A 71 -20.31 19.03 -18.79
CA ALA A 71 -20.70 18.25 -17.61
C ALA A 71 -21.92 18.87 -16.89
N ARG A 72 -21.93 20.20 -16.68
CA ARG A 72 -23.07 20.91 -16.10
C ARG A 72 -24.33 20.81 -16.95
N ALA A 73 -24.20 21.02 -18.27
CA ALA A 73 -25.32 20.91 -19.19
C ALA A 73 -25.91 19.50 -19.20
N ALA A 74 -25.10 18.46 -18.97
CA ALA A 74 -25.54 17.07 -18.82
C ALA A 74 -26.19 16.76 -17.47
N GLY A 75 -26.14 17.66 -16.47
CA GLY A 75 -26.77 17.50 -15.17
C GLY A 75 -25.81 17.17 -14.01
N ALA A 76 -24.50 17.19 -14.23
CA ALA A 76 -23.54 16.96 -13.16
C ALA A 76 -23.29 18.20 -12.29
N ARG A 77 -22.99 17.98 -11.04
CA ARG A 77 -22.41 18.97 -10.14
C ARG A 77 -20.89 19.02 -10.36
N VAL A 78 -20.41 20.13 -10.92
CA VAL A 78 -18.98 20.31 -11.21
C VAL A 78 -18.28 20.95 -10.01
N ILE A 79 -17.16 20.38 -9.61
CA ILE A 79 -16.21 20.92 -8.63
C ILE A 79 -14.85 21.11 -9.29
N TYR A 80 -14.07 22.06 -8.80
CA TYR A 80 -12.74 22.37 -9.33
C TYR A 80 -11.66 22.03 -8.35
N GLU A 81 -10.67 21.21 -8.78
CA GLU A 81 -9.48 20.90 -8.00
C GLU A 81 -8.25 21.50 -8.69
N GLN A 82 -7.60 22.45 -7.99
CA GLN A 82 -6.44 23.16 -8.53
C GLN A 82 -5.16 22.32 -8.51
N ARG A 83 -5.04 21.41 -7.54
CA ARG A 83 -3.87 20.52 -7.46
C ARG A 83 -3.97 19.48 -8.56
N LYS A 84 -3.02 19.53 -9.49
CA LYS A 84 -2.99 18.59 -10.61
C LYS A 84 -2.78 17.15 -10.14
N GLY A 85 -3.51 16.24 -10.73
CA GLY A 85 -3.35 14.79 -10.55
C GLY A 85 -4.67 14.04 -10.40
N TYR A 86 -4.67 12.82 -10.87
CA TYR A 86 -5.81 11.89 -10.86
C TYR A 86 -6.39 11.69 -9.44
N GLY A 87 -5.51 11.40 -8.47
CA GLY A 87 -5.93 11.25 -7.08
C GLY A 87 -6.44 12.54 -6.47
N SER A 88 -5.88 13.72 -6.84
CA SER A 88 -6.36 15.01 -6.36
C SER A 88 -7.81 15.24 -6.76
N ALA A 89 -8.17 14.98 -8.01
CA ALA A 89 -9.54 15.12 -8.51
C ALA A 89 -10.50 14.19 -7.76
N TYR A 90 -10.13 12.91 -7.55
CA TYR A 90 -10.97 12.00 -6.77
C TYR A 90 -11.12 12.43 -5.31
N LEU A 91 -10.06 12.85 -4.65
CA LEU A 91 -10.12 13.31 -3.26
C LEU A 91 -11.08 14.50 -3.10
N ALA A 92 -11.04 15.47 -4.02
CA ALA A 92 -11.97 16.59 -4.03
C ALA A 92 -13.41 16.14 -4.28
N GLY A 93 -13.60 15.21 -5.23
CA GLY A 93 -14.91 14.61 -5.52
C GLY A 93 -15.48 13.88 -4.31
N PHE A 94 -14.69 13.05 -3.66
CA PHE A 94 -15.12 12.30 -2.47
C PHE A 94 -15.47 13.22 -1.29
N ALA A 95 -14.68 14.27 -1.08
CA ALA A 95 -14.98 15.26 -0.04
C ALA A 95 -16.31 16.00 -0.28
N SER A 96 -16.72 16.10 -1.55
CA SER A 96 -17.99 16.75 -1.95
C SER A 96 -19.17 15.79 -2.01
N ALA A 97 -18.96 14.47 -1.95
CA ALA A 97 -20.00 13.45 -2.07
C ALA A 97 -20.98 13.48 -0.90
N ARG A 98 -22.26 13.32 -1.20
CA ARG A 98 -23.37 13.33 -0.22
C ARG A 98 -24.01 11.95 -0.06
N GLY A 99 -23.91 11.09 -1.08
CA GLY A 99 -24.50 9.76 -1.09
C GLY A 99 -23.92 8.84 -0.01
N LYS A 100 -24.71 7.87 0.41
CA LYS A 100 -24.28 6.81 1.33
C LYS A 100 -23.12 6.01 0.74
N TYR A 101 -23.20 5.75 -0.57
CA TYR A 101 -22.17 5.06 -1.36
C TYR A 101 -21.53 6.00 -2.37
N ILE A 102 -20.25 5.80 -2.62
CA ILE A 102 -19.51 6.50 -3.67
C ILE A 102 -19.20 5.48 -4.75
N VAL A 103 -19.55 5.81 -6.00
CA VAL A 103 -19.11 5.09 -7.20
C VAL A 103 -18.12 5.97 -7.93
N MET A 104 -16.98 5.42 -8.31
CA MET A 104 -15.96 6.12 -9.09
C MET A 104 -15.73 5.44 -10.44
N GLY A 105 -15.42 6.23 -11.45
CA GLY A 105 -15.08 5.76 -12.80
C GLY A 105 -14.50 6.90 -13.62
N ASP A 106 -13.78 6.55 -14.70
CA ASP A 106 -13.08 7.53 -15.53
C ASP A 106 -14.00 8.15 -16.59
N ALA A 107 -13.67 9.37 -17.02
CA ALA A 107 -14.46 10.16 -17.95
C ALA A 107 -14.35 9.73 -19.44
N ASP A 108 -13.51 8.74 -19.75
CA ASP A 108 -13.06 8.37 -21.10
C ASP A 108 -13.88 7.24 -21.79
N GLU A 109 -15.05 6.92 -21.25
CA GLU A 109 -15.94 5.84 -21.70
C GLU A 109 -15.35 4.42 -21.63
N THR A 110 -14.18 4.24 -21.06
CA THR A 110 -13.60 2.89 -20.91
C THR A 110 -14.40 2.02 -19.94
N TYR A 111 -15.11 2.64 -18.97
CA TYR A 111 -16.03 2.00 -18.04
C TYR A 111 -17.48 2.33 -18.39
N ASP A 112 -18.34 1.32 -18.29
CA ASP A 112 -19.76 1.49 -18.57
C ASP A 112 -20.53 1.86 -17.28
N PHE A 113 -20.95 3.10 -17.17
CA PHE A 113 -21.75 3.57 -16.03
C PHE A 113 -23.15 2.93 -15.95
N ARG A 114 -23.59 2.16 -16.95
CA ARG A 114 -24.78 1.30 -16.83
C ARG A 114 -24.62 0.18 -15.82
N GLU A 115 -23.39 -0.12 -15.42
CA GLU A 115 -23.11 -1.13 -14.40
C GLU A 115 -23.24 -0.62 -12.95
N ILE A 116 -23.56 0.65 -12.71
CA ILE A 116 -23.64 1.25 -11.36
C ILE A 116 -24.45 0.39 -10.39
N ALA A 117 -25.62 -0.10 -10.79
CA ALA A 117 -26.48 -0.91 -9.94
C ALA A 117 -25.78 -2.19 -9.45
N ARG A 118 -24.99 -2.84 -10.30
CA ARG A 118 -24.20 -4.03 -9.96
C ARG A 118 -23.13 -3.77 -8.90
N PHE A 119 -22.65 -2.54 -8.78
CA PHE A 119 -21.70 -2.13 -7.73
C PHE A 119 -22.40 -1.83 -6.40
N ILE A 120 -23.64 -1.39 -6.45
CA ILE A 120 -24.41 -1.04 -5.25
C ILE A 120 -24.97 -2.27 -4.54
N GLU A 121 -25.45 -3.27 -5.29
CA GLU A 121 -26.01 -4.50 -4.74
C GLU A 121 -25.08 -5.19 -3.71
N PRO A 122 -23.79 -5.45 -3.95
CA PRO A 122 -22.91 -6.03 -2.95
C PRO A 122 -22.67 -5.13 -1.72
N LEU A 123 -22.72 -3.80 -1.88
CA LEU A 123 -22.60 -2.86 -0.74
C LEU A 123 -23.82 -2.89 0.15
N GLU A 124 -25.01 -3.05 -0.43
CA GLU A 124 -26.25 -3.24 0.33
C GLU A 124 -26.28 -4.61 1.03
N ASP A 125 -25.65 -5.62 0.44
CA ASP A 125 -25.43 -6.94 1.03
C ASP A 125 -24.25 -7.01 2.01
N GLY A 126 -23.75 -5.87 2.44
CA GLY A 126 -22.79 -5.73 3.54
C GLY A 126 -21.32 -5.63 3.16
N ALA A 127 -20.96 -5.63 1.87
CA ALA A 127 -19.60 -5.32 1.47
C ALA A 127 -19.21 -3.89 1.85
N ASP A 128 -17.94 -3.70 2.14
CA ASP A 128 -17.38 -2.37 2.42
C ASP A 128 -16.87 -1.68 1.15
N PHE A 129 -16.31 -2.49 0.23
CA PHE A 129 -15.62 -2.02 -0.96
C PHE A 129 -15.86 -2.98 -2.13
N VAL A 130 -16.30 -2.48 -3.28
CA VAL A 130 -16.56 -3.26 -4.49
C VAL A 130 -15.65 -2.76 -5.61
N MET A 131 -14.95 -3.67 -6.27
CA MET A 131 -14.05 -3.37 -7.37
C MET A 131 -14.51 -4.04 -8.65
N GLY A 132 -14.41 -3.31 -9.76
CA GLY A 132 -14.48 -3.93 -11.07
C GLY A 132 -13.22 -4.75 -11.36
N SER A 133 -13.35 -5.85 -12.08
CA SER A 133 -12.22 -6.60 -12.62
C SER A 133 -12.35 -6.72 -14.13
N ARG A 134 -11.46 -6.04 -14.85
CA ARG A 134 -11.34 -6.13 -16.31
C ARG A 134 -10.78 -7.48 -16.72
N LEU A 135 -9.87 -8.04 -15.88
CA LEU A 135 -9.20 -9.31 -16.16
C LEU A 135 -10.12 -10.52 -15.97
N ARG A 136 -11.16 -10.39 -15.13
CA ARG A 136 -12.23 -11.40 -14.97
C ARG A 136 -13.40 -11.18 -15.91
N GLY A 137 -13.52 -9.98 -16.46
CA GLY A 137 -14.58 -9.57 -17.38
C GLY A 137 -14.17 -9.66 -18.83
N LYS A 138 -14.73 -8.77 -19.64
CA LYS A 138 -14.50 -8.74 -21.09
C LYS A 138 -13.76 -7.46 -21.48
N ILE A 139 -12.54 -7.62 -21.99
CA ILE A 139 -11.77 -6.53 -22.59
C ILE A 139 -12.02 -6.53 -24.09
N HIS A 140 -12.66 -5.48 -24.61
CA HIS A 140 -12.96 -5.32 -26.02
C HIS A 140 -11.68 -5.12 -26.87
N PRO A 141 -11.70 -5.49 -28.15
CA PRO A 141 -10.56 -5.27 -29.04
C PRO A 141 -10.15 -3.79 -29.07
N GLY A 142 -8.84 -3.51 -28.92
CA GLY A 142 -8.31 -2.14 -28.91
C GLY A 142 -8.44 -1.39 -27.58
N ALA A 143 -9.20 -1.91 -26.60
CA ALA A 143 -9.41 -1.23 -25.32
C ALA A 143 -8.16 -1.19 -24.43
N MET A 144 -7.29 -2.19 -24.51
CA MET A 144 -6.10 -2.26 -23.68
C MET A 144 -4.90 -2.74 -24.50
N PRO A 145 -3.75 -2.02 -24.43
CA PRO A 145 -2.51 -2.47 -25.06
C PRO A 145 -2.08 -3.86 -24.56
N TRP A 146 -1.51 -4.67 -25.46
CA TRP A 146 -1.08 -6.04 -25.13
C TRP A 146 -0.15 -6.10 -23.89
N LEU A 147 0.80 -5.19 -23.82
CA LEU A 147 1.74 -5.12 -22.70
C LEU A 147 1.03 -4.88 -21.35
N HIS A 148 0.02 -4.03 -21.32
CA HIS A 148 -0.78 -3.77 -20.09
C HIS A 148 -1.65 -4.97 -19.74
N ARG A 149 -2.27 -5.62 -20.73
CA ARG A 149 -3.19 -6.73 -20.52
C ARG A 149 -2.51 -7.96 -19.95
N TYR A 150 -1.36 -8.35 -20.52
CA TYR A 150 -0.73 -9.64 -20.23
C TYR A 150 0.50 -9.56 -19.33
N VAL A 151 1.11 -8.38 -19.17
CA VAL A 151 2.32 -8.19 -18.38
C VAL A 151 2.10 -7.15 -17.28
N GLY A 152 1.83 -5.89 -17.64
CA GLY A 152 1.84 -4.78 -16.70
C GLY A 152 0.85 -4.95 -15.55
N ASN A 153 -0.45 -5.05 -15.86
CA ASN A 153 -1.49 -5.19 -14.84
C ASN A 153 -1.38 -6.50 -14.04
N PRO A 154 -1.16 -7.68 -14.65
CA PRO A 154 -0.96 -8.92 -13.90
C PRO A 154 0.27 -8.89 -12.97
N VAL A 155 1.41 -8.37 -13.45
CA VAL A 155 2.63 -8.29 -12.64
C VAL A 155 2.45 -7.33 -11.47
N LEU A 156 1.96 -6.11 -11.73
CA LEU A 156 1.73 -5.12 -10.67
C LEU A 156 0.68 -5.59 -9.65
N THR A 157 -0.40 -6.22 -10.09
CA THR A 157 -1.40 -6.83 -9.21
C THR A 157 -0.79 -7.99 -8.41
N GLY A 158 0.01 -8.83 -9.04
CA GLY A 158 0.74 -9.92 -8.38
C GLY A 158 1.70 -9.41 -7.30
N VAL A 159 2.46 -8.37 -7.58
CA VAL A 159 3.35 -7.70 -6.61
C VAL A 159 2.54 -7.11 -5.45
N LEU A 160 1.43 -6.43 -5.75
CA LEU A 160 0.54 -5.88 -4.73
C LEU A 160 -0.03 -6.99 -3.83
N ASN A 161 -0.52 -8.08 -4.41
CA ASN A 161 -1.01 -9.23 -3.66
C ASN A 161 0.07 -9.88 -2.80
N LEU A 162 1.29 -10.01 -3.33
CA LEU A 162 2.44 -10.56 -2.60
C LEU A 162 2.81 -9.69 -1.40
N PHE A 163 2.82 -8.36 -1.57
CA PHE A 163 3.25 -7.42 -0.52
C PHE A 163 2.19 -7.20 0.54
N PHE A 164 0.91 -7.12 0.13
CA PHE A 164 -0.19 -6.68 1.00
C PHE A 164 -1.28 -7.74 1.22
N ARG A 165 -1.18 -8.90 0.58
CA ARG A 165 -2.13 -10.04 0.71
C ARG A 165 -3.58 -9.65 0.41
N THR A 166 -3.79 -8.80 -0.59
CA THR A 166 -5.11 -8.24 -0.89
C THR A 166 -6.05 -9.24 -1.55
N GLY A 167 -5.53 -10.19 -2.32
CA GLY A 167 -6.31 -11.23 -3.01
C GLY A 167 -7.11 -10.73 -4.23
N VAL A 168 -6.91 -9.48 -4.67
CA VAL A 168 -7.63 -8.91 -5.80
C VAL A 168 -7.07 -9.39 -7.14
N SER A 169 -7.93 -9.45 -8.16
CA SER A 169 -7.54 -9.90 -9.50
C SER A 169 -7.12 -8.75 -10.43
N ASP A 170 -7.59 -7.52 -10.20
CA ASP A 170 -7.27 -6.32 -11.00
C ASP A 170 -7.15 -5.08 -10.11
N ALA A 171 -6.00 -4.89 -9.48
CA ALA A 171 -5.74 -3.78 -8.56
C ALA A 171 -5.79 -2.38 -9.21
N HIS A 172 -5.74 -2.30 -10.55
CA HIS A 172 -5.67 -1.05 -11.29
C HIS A 172 -6.96 -0.72 -12.06
N CYS A 173 -8.04 -1.47 -11.82
CA CYS A 173 -9.36 -1.10 -12.34
C CYS A 173 -9.81 0.22 -11.70
N GLY A 174 -10.23 1.20 -12.52
CA GLY A 174 -10.69 2.51 -12.05
C GLY A 174 -12.15 2.50 -11.56
N MET A 175 -12.98 1.56 -12.04
CA MET A 175 -14.38 1.50 -11.61
C MET A 175 -14.51 0.77 -10.28
N ARG A 176 -14.98 1.48 -9.26
CA ARG A 176 -15.09 1.00 -7.88
C ARG A 176 -16.28 1.64 -7.18
N ALA A 177 -16.76 0.98 -6.14
CA ALA A 177 -17.75 1.58 -5.24
C ALA A 177 -17.41 1.23 -3.79
N PHE A 178 -17.74 2.14 -2.87
CA PHE A 178 -17.48 1.92 -1.46
C PHE A 178 -18.37 2.80 -0.57
N ARG A 179 -18.44 2.46 0.68
CA ARG A 179 -19.21 3.21 1.68
C ARG A 179 -18.50 4.53 1.99
N ARG A 180 -19.23 5.65 1.91
CA ARG A 180 -18.70 7.00 2.17
C ARG A 180 -18.15 7.17 3.59
N ASP A 181 -18.74 6.51 4.59
CA ASP A 181 -18.30 6.57 5.99
C ASP A 181 -16.91 5.96 6.24
N LEU A 182 -16.36 5.22 5.28
CA LEU A 182 -15.00 4.70 5.32
C LEU A 182 -13.92 5.73 4.96
N LEU A 183 -14.28 6.84 4.31
CA LEU A 183 -13.30 7.85 3.86
C LEU A 183 -12.33 8.31 4.96
N PRO A 184 -12.78 8.66 6.18
CA PRO A 184 -11.87 9.07 7.24
C PRO A 184 -10.92 7.95 7.69
N ARG A 185 -11.35 6.68 7.59
CA ARG A 185 -10.53 5.52 7.97
C ARG A 185 -9.55 5.14 6.87
N LEU A 186 -9.95 5.28 5.61
CA LEU A 186 -9.09 5.04 4.45
C LEU A 186 -7.92 6.02 4.41
N ASP A 187 -8.10 7.27 4.89
CA ASP A 187 -7.05 8.29 4.96
C ASP A 187 -6.20 8.37 3.69
N LEU A 188 -6.89 8.47 2.53
CA LEU A 188 -6.25 8.51 1.22
C LEU A 188 -5.52 9.84 1.02
N ARG A 189 -4.29 9.80 0.51
CA ARG A 189 -3.41 10.97 0.43
C ARG A 189 -2.71 11.15 -0.90
N THR A 190 -2.61 10.10 -1.72
CA THR A 190 -1.88 10.17 -2.98
C THR A 190 -2.65 10.98 -4.01
N THR A 191 -1.92 11.82 -4.74
CA THR A 191 -2.49 12.75 -5.71
C THR A 191 -2.35 12.27 -7.16
N GLY A 192 -1.49 11.28 -7.41
CA GLY A 192 -1.19 10.75 -8.74
C GLY A 192 -1.97 9.47 -9.08
N MET A 193 -1.49 8.74 -10.09
CA MET A 193 -2.08 7.47 -10.56
C MET A 193 -1.96 6.34 -9.53
N GLU A 194 -0.99 6.43 -8.61
CA GLU A 194 -0.81 5.51 -7.49
C GLU A 194 -1.99 5.48 -6.51
N PHE A 195 -2.90 6.43 -6.62
CA PHE A 195 -4.16 6.50 -5.87
C PHE A 195 -4.97 5.19 -5.96
N ALA A 196 -5.02 4.58 -7.15
CA ALA A 196 -5.70 3.31 -7.34
C ALA A 196 -5.08 2.18 -6.48
N SER A 197 -3.76 2.14 -6.36
CA SER A 197 -3.04 1.17 -5.51
C SER A 197 -3.21 1.49 -4.03
N GLU A 198 -3.18 2.79 -3.65
CA GLU A 198 -3.38 3.22 -2.27
C GLU A 198 -4.73 2.77 -1.72
N GLN A 199 -5.81 2.97 -2.48
CA GLN A 199 -7.15 2.53 -2.08
C GLN A 199 -7.20 1.05 -1.74
N VAL A 200 -6.64 0.18 -2.60
CA VAL A 200 -6.64 -1.28 -2.38
C VAL A 200 -5.82 -1.65 -1.16
N ILE A 201 -4.63 -1.06 -1.02
CA ILE A 201 -3.74 -1.31 0.12
C ILE A 201 -4.40 -0.88 1.44
N ARG A 202 -4.98 0.31 1.49
CA ARG A 202 -5.66 0.82 2.69
C ARG A 202 -6.88 -0.01 3.04
N SER A 203 -7.71 -0.37 2.06
CA SER A 203 -8.87 -1.25 2.27
C SER A 203 -8.47 -2.60 2.83
N SER A 204 -7.43 -3.24 2.27
CA SER A 204 -6.90 -4.51 2.77
C SER A 204 -6.30 -4.39 4.18
N LYS A 205 -5.52 -3.35 4.46
CA LYS A 205 -4.94 -3.11 5.80
C LYS A 205 -6.00 -2.88 6.88
N LEU A 206 -7.14 -2.30 6.53
CA LEU A 206 -8.28 -2.11 7.41
C LEU A 206 -9.13 -3.36 7.60
N GLY A 207 -8.85 -4.44 6.86
CA GLY A 207 -9.61 -5.69 6.89
C GLY A 207 -11.04 -5.54 6.35
N LEU A 208 -11.26 -4.63 5.39
CA LEU A 208 -12.56 -4.41 4.78
C LEU A 208 -12.99 -5.60 3.93
N ASP A 209 -14.30 -5.86 3.85
CA ASP A 209 -14.87 -6.84 2.91
C ASP A 209 -14.80 -6.27 1.49
N ILE A 210 -13.78 -6.74 0.73
CA ILE A 210 -13.53 -6.35 -0.66
C ILE A 210 -14.13 -7.41 -1.58
N ARG A 211 -15.11 -7.02 -2.40
CA ARG A 211 -15.69 -7.91 -3.41
C ARG A 211 -15.34 -7.43 -4.81
N GLU A 212 -15.12 -8.36 -5.73
CA GLU A 212 -14.83 -8.06 -7.14
C GLU A 212 -15.96 -8.52 -8.04
N ILE A 213 -16.34 -7.66 -8.98
CA ILE A 213 -17.30 -7.99 -10.03
C ILE A 213 -16.63 -7.93 -11.41
N PRO A 214 -16.88 -8.90 -12.31
CA PRO A 214 -16.38 -8.82 -13.68
C PRO A 214 -17.10 -7.70 -14.43
N ILE A 215 -16.33 -6.86 -15.13
CA ILE A 215 -16.85 -5.73 -15.92
C ILE A 215 -16.41 -5.80 -17.38
N GLU A 216 -17.14 -5.09 -18.25
CA GLU A 216 -16.69 -4.84 -19.60
C GLU A 216 -15.76 -3.63 -19.64
N TYR A 217 -14.73 -3.70 -20.49
CA TYR A 217 -13.75 -2.62 -20.67
C TYR A 217 -13.69 -2.25 -22.15
N HIS A 218 -14.06 -1.02 -22.45
CA HIS A 218 -14.25 -0.51 -23.80
C HIS A 218 -13.05 0.29 -24.31
N PRO A 219 -12.90 0.45 -25.65
CA PRO A 219 -11.91 1.36 -26.19
C PRO A 219 -12.16 2.79 -25.68
N ARG A 220 -11.09 3.49 -25.37
CA ARG A 220 -11.13 4.87 -24.90
C ARG A 220 -11.58 5.81 -26.00
N THR A 221 -12.41 6.78 -25.66
CA THR A 221 -12.68 7.97 -26.45
C THR A 221 -11.61 9.03 -26.13
N GLY A 222 -10.98 9.61 -27.16
CA GLY A 222 -9.90 10.58 -27.02
C GLY A 222 -8.49 9.98 -26.83
N GLU A 223 -7.49 10.85 -26.66
CA GLU A 223 -6.08 10.45 -26.57
C GLU A 223 -5.68 9.99 -25.15
N SER A 224 -4.81 8.99 -25.09
CA SER A 224 -4.27 8.51 -23.82
C SER A 224 -3.21 9.47 -23.28
N LYS A 225 -3.41 9.97 -22.08
CA LYS A 225 -2.46 10.85 -21.34
C LYS A 225 -1.43 10.03 -20.54
N LEU A 226 -1.49 8.69 -20.60
CA LEU A 226 -0.65 7.78 -19.81
C LEU A 226 0.60 7.37 -20.59
N SER A 227 1.72 7.30 -19.88
CA SER A 227 3.01 6.78 -20.34
C SER A 227 3.29 5.45 -19.67
N SER A 228 3.16 4.35 -20.41
CA SER A 228 3.17 2.97 -19.89
C SER A 228 4.35 2.66 -18.96
N PHE A 229 5.57 3.07 -19.34
CA PHE A 229 6.76 2.77 -18.55
C PHE A 229 6.88 3.66 -17.30
N SER A 230 6.64 4.96 -17.45
CA SER A 230 6.70 5.92 -16.34
C SER A 230 5.66 5.60 -15.27
N ASP A 231 4.43 5.27 -15.69
CA ASP A 231 3.34 4.99 -14.74
C ASP A 231 3.54 3.61 -14.08
N GLY A 232 3.99 2.60 -14.82
CA GLY A 232 4.37 1.31 -14.26
C GLY A 232 5.47 1.42 -13.19
N TRP A 233 6.50 2.25 -13.46
CA TRP A 233 7.55 2.54 -12.48
C TRP A 233 7.02 3.30 -11.25
N ARG A 234 6.11 4.26 -11.43
CA ARG A 234 5.48 4.99 -10.31
C ARG A 234 4.71 4.04 -9.40
N HIS A 235 3.90 3.14 -9.98
CA HIS A 235 3.19 2.13 -9.21
C HIS A 235 4.14 1.19 -8.47
N LEU A 236 5.14 0.62 -9.15
CA LEU A 236 6.10 -0.27 -8.51
C LEU A 236 6.86 0.44 -7.38
N ARG A 237 7.35 1.66 -7.61
CA ARG A 237 8.01 2.47 -6.60
C ARG A 237 7.11 2.72 -5.39
N PHE A 238 5.84 3.05 -5.64
CA PHE A 238 4.85 3.23 -4.58
C PHE A 238 4.69 1.96 -3.73
N LEU A 239 4.51 0.81 -4.37
CA LEU A 239 4.38 -0.47 -3.69
C LEU A 239 5.62 -0.81 -2.83
N LEU A 240 6.83 -0.59 -3.36
CA LEU A 240 8.08 -0.84 -2.65
C LEU A 240 8.24 0.08 -1.43
N VAL A 241 7.99 1.38 -1.60
CA VAL A 241 8.11 2.38 -0.50
C VAL A 241 7.12 2.07 0.63
N HIS A 242 5.91 1.60 0.29
CA HIS A 242 4.89 1.25 1.28
C HIS A 242 5.03 -0.18 1.84
N SER A 243 6.07 -0.92 1.40
CA SER A 243 6.38 -2.25 1.92
C SER A 243 7.85 -2.41 2.33
N PRO A 244 8.28 -1.84 3.48
CA PRO A 244 9.65 -1.95 3.95
C PRO A 244 10.15 -3.38 4.11
N THR A 245 9.26 -4.33 4.38
CA THR A 245 9.58 -5.76 4.46
C THR A 245 10.16 -6.27 3.15
N TRP A 246 9.49 -5.99 2.03
CA TRP A 246 9.91 -6.48 0.72
C TRP A 246 11.04 -5.66 0.11
N LEU A 247 11.14 -4.37 0.43
CA LEU A 247 12.21 -3.50 -0.07
C LEU A 247 13.55 -3.74 0.64
N PHE A 248 13.52 -3.97 1.95
CA PHE A 248 14.74 -4.03 2.77
C PHE A 248 14.91 -5.37 3.50
N LEU A 249 13.88 -5.85 4.22
CA LEU A 249 14.05 -6.97 5.13
C LEU A 249 14.31 -8.28 4.38
N VAL A 250 13.51 -8.60 3.37
CA VAL A 250 13.66 -9.82 2.57
C VAL A 250 15.01 -9.85 1.83
N PRO A 251 15.40 -8.82 1.03
CA PRO A 251 16.69 -8.84 0.35
C PRO A 251 17.86 -8.77 1.35
N GLY A 252 17.74 -8.01 2.45
CA GLY A 252 18.77 -7.95 3.47
C GLY A 252 19.05 -9.29 4.11
N ILE A 253 18.02 -10.02 4.54
CA ILE A 253 18.16 -11.38 5.09
C ILE A 253 18.70 -12.33 4.02
N GLY A 254 18.21 -12.24 2.78
CA GLY A 254 18.72 -13.05 1.66
C GLY A 254 20.22 -12.84 1.42
N MET A 255 20.68 -11.58 1.46
CA MET A 255 22.11 -11.24 1.34
C MET A 255 22.93 -11.79 2.52
N VAL A 256 22.42 -11.70 3.77
CA VAL A 256 23.10 -12.28 4.94
C VAL A 256 23.26 -13.79 4.77
N LEU A 257 22.16 -14.50 4.46
CA LEU A 257 22.18 -15.95 4.31
C LEU A 257 23.12 -16.38 3.18
N LEU A 258 23.04 -15.74 2.04
CA LEU A 258 23.92 -16.03 0.89
C LEU A 258 25.39 -15.72 1.23
N GLY A 259 25.64 -14.58 1.87
CA GLY A 259 26.98 -14.19 2.32
C GLY A 259 27.59 -15.18 3.32
N VAL A 260 26.80 -15.63 4.29
CA VAL A 260 27.21 -16.66 5.27
C VAL A 260 27.51 -17.99 4.57
N VAL A 261 26.66 -18.43 3.63
CA VAL A 261 26.88 -19.69 2.87
C VAL A 261 28.15 -19.58 2.06
N ILE A 262 28.36 -18.51 1.29
CA ILE A 262 29.57 -18.29 0.48
C ILE A 262 30.82 -18.24 1.39
N GLY A 263 30.72 -17.51 2.51
CA GLY A 263 31.79 -17.41 3.49
C GLY A 263 32.15 -18.76 4.11
N ALA A 264 31.17 -19.57 4.50
CA ALA A 264 31.36 -20.89 5.05
C ALA A 264 32.03 -21.88 4.07
N ILE A 265 31.58 -21.88 2.80
CA ILE A 265 32.18 -22.69 1.73
C ILE A 265 33.69 -22.40 1.63
N SER A 266 34.07 -21.12 1.63
CA SER A 266 35.49 -20.73 1.55
C SER A 266 36.27 -20.99 2.83
N LEU A 267 35.67 -20.73 4.01
CA LEU A 267 36.31 -20.91 5.32
C LEU A 267 36.61 -22.38 5.59
N PHE A 268 35.68 -23.27 5.29
CA PHE A 268 35.81 -24.70 5.51
C PHE A 268 36.43 -25.45 4.30
N ASN A 269 36.90 -24.73 3.26
CA ASN A 269 37.51 -25.29 2.05
C ASN A 269 36.62 -26.34 1.35
N VAL A 270 35.29 -26.15 1.36
CA VAL A 270 34.34 -27.06 0.73
C VAL A 270 34.53 -27.00 -0.80
N PRO A 271 34.89 -28.12 -1.51
CA PRO A 271 35.01 -28.09 -2.94
C PRO A 271 33.60 -27.98 -3.59
N LEU A 272 33.42 -27.01 -4.46
CA LEU A 272 32.17 -26.83 -5.20
C LEU A 272 32.53 -26.84 -6.71
N PHE A 273 31.82 -27.61 -7.52
CA PHE A 273 32.09 -27.78 -8.95
C PHE A 273 33.56 -28.18 -9.27
N GLY A 274 34.18 -29.00 -8.41
CA GLY A 274 35.57 -29.45 -8.58
C GLY A 274 36.66 -28.40 -8.35
N ARG A 275 36.29 -27.22 -7.80
CA ARG A 275 37.20 -26.11 -7.50
C ARG A 275 37.20 -25.78 -6.01
N GLN A 276 38.35 -25.39 -5.47
CA GLN A 276 38.48 -24.82 -4.16
C GLN A 276 38.30 -23.30 -4.25
N TRP A 277 37.37 -22.79 -3.45
CA TRP A 277 37.08 -21.37 -3.38
C TRP A 277 37.97 -20.69 -2.34
N GLN A 278 38.74 -19.71 -2.80
CA GLN A 278 39.81 -19.10 -2.01
C GLN A 278 39.40 -17.81 -1.31
N LEU A 279 40.35 -17.01 -0.84
CA LEU A 279 40.23 -15.81 -0.04
C LEU A 279 39.24 -14.76 -0.61
N HIS A 280 39.29 -14.52 -1.92
CA HIS A 280 38.41 -13.55 -2.58
C HIS A 280 36.92 -13.90 -2.43
N THR A 281 36.62 -15.21 -2.40
CA THR A 281 35.24 -15.67 -2.17
C THR A 281 34.79 -15.43 -0.73
N LEU A 282 35.68 -15.59 0.25
CA LEU A 282 35.38 -15.26 1.64
C LEU A 282 35.16 -13.75 1.82
N ILE A 283 36.01 -12.93 1.18
CA ILE A 283 35.82 -11.47 1.20
C ILE A 283 34.46 -11.09 0.62
N ALA A 284 34.10 -11.62 -0.55
CA ALA A 284 32.81 -11.35 -1.19
C ALA A 284 31.64 -11.79 -0.31
N GLY A 285 31.70 -12.99 0.28
CA GLY A 285 30.69 -13.50 1.21
C GLY A 285 30.56 -12.63 2.47
N SER A 286 31.69 -12.22 3.06
CA SER A 286 31.72 -11.35 4.24
C SER A 286 31.14 -9.97 3.94
N MET A 287 31.51 -9.35 2.83
CA MET A 287 30.96 -8.06 2.40
C MET A 287 29.46 -8.15 2.16
N LEU A 288 29.01 -9.22 1.50
CA LEU A 288 27.59 -9.46 1.25
C LEU A 288 26.81 -9.62 2.57
N ALA A 289 27.37 -10.35 3.55
CA ALA A 289 26.75 -10.51 4.87
C ALA A 289 26.67 -9.17 5.64
N ILE A 290 27.73 -8.36 5.61
CA ILE A 290 27.77 -7.03 6.25
C ILE A 290 26.73 -6.09 5.63
N VAL A 291 26.70 -5.97 4.30
CA VAL A 291 25.73 -5.14 3.59
C VAL A 291 24.32 -5.67 3.82
N GLY A 292 24.11 -6.97 3.78
CA GLY A 292 22.83 -7.60 4.05
C GLY A 292 22.31 -7.29 5.46
N ALA A 293 23.19 -7.37 6.48
CA ALA A 293 22.83 -7.02 7.85
C ALA A 293 22.41 -5.54 7.97
N GLN A 294 23.12 -4.64 7.29
CA GLN A 294 22.76 -3.22 7.27
C GLN A 294 21.42 -2.96 6.58
N VAL A 295 21.17 -3.59 5.43
CA VAL A 295 19.90 -3.48 4.71
C VAL A 295 18.74 -4.05 5.54
N ALA A 296 18.93 -5.23 6.16
CA ALA A 296 17.92 -5.80 7.06
C ALA A 296 17.61 -4.88 8.25
N GLN A 297 18.62 -4.26 8.83
CA GLN A 297 18.46 -3.29 9.93
C GLN A 297 17.67 -2.06 9.50
N LEU A 298 17.91 -1.52 8.30
CA LEU A 298 17.08 -0.46 7.73
C LEU A 298 15.62 -0.91 7.59
N GLY A 299 15.39 -2.15 7.17
CA GLY A 299 14.05 -2.73 7.08
C GLY A 299 13.32 -2.80 8.41
N VAL A 300 14.00 -3.27 9.45
CA VAL A 300 13.45 -3.29 10.83
C VAL A 300 13.16 -1.89 11.32
N SER A 301 14.06 -0.93 11.08
CA SER A 301 13.90 0.47 11.47
C SER A 301 12.73 1.13 10.78
N ALA A 302 12.58 0.94 9.46
CA ALA A 302 11.46 1.46 8.66
C ALA A 302 10.12 0.87 9.12
N ARG A 303 10.07 -0.43 9.42
CA ARG A 303 8.88 -1.09 9.99
C ARG A 303 8.53 -0.56 11.37
N THR A 304 9.53 -0.36 12.22
CA THR A 304 9.34 0.22 13.55
C THR A 304 8.78 1.64 13.46
N TYR A 305 9.30 2.43 12.53
CA TYR A 305 8.77 3.76 12.23
C TYR A 305 7.32 3.70 11.75
N ALA A 306 7.01 2.84 10.78
CA ALA A 306 5.66 2.67 10.25
C ALA A 306 4.67 2.28 11.36
N PHE A 307 5.05 1.37 12.26
CA PHE A 307 4.24 0.99 13.40
C PHE A 307 3.98 2.15 14.37
N TYR A 308 5.03 2.86 14.80
CA TYR A 308 4.89 3.89 15.83
C TYR A 308 4.32 5.21 15.32
N TYR A 309 4.60 5.60 14.07
CA TYR A 309 4.26 6.92 13.55
C TYR A 309 3.14 6.90 12.51
N LEU A 310 3.00 5.82 11.75
CA LEU A 310 1.96 5.69 10.74
C LEU A 310 0.77 4.82 11.19
N GLY A 311 0.88 4.17 12.37
CA GLY A 311 -0.17 3.28 12.89
C GLY A 311 -0.33 2.00 12.07
N GLU A 312 0.68 1.60 11.30
CA GLU A 312 0.63 0.41 10.46
C GLU A 312 0.91 -0.85 11.29
N HIS A 313 -0.04 -1.77 11.33
CA HIS A 313 0.07 -3.06 12.00
C HIS A 313 0.40 -4.18 11.02
N ASP A 314 1.35 -5.04 11.41
CA ASP A 314 1.69 -6.28 10.71
C ASP A 314 1.75 -7.41 11.74
N PRO A 315 0.87 -8.43 11.65
CA PRO A 315 0.75 -9.46 12.69
C PRO A 315 2.06 -10.21 12.99
N LEU A 316 2.92 -10.39 11.98
CA LEU A 316 4.22 -11.06 12.16
C LEU A 316 5.22 -10.14 12.86
N PHE A 317 5.31 -8.89 12.42
CA PHE A 317 6.20 -7.90 13.01
C PHE A 317 5.77 -7.56 14.46
N ASP A 318 4.49 -7.43 14.71
CA ASP A 318 3.95 -7.11 16.03
C ASP A 318 4.23 -8.21 17.03
N ARG A 319 4.10 -9.48 16.64
CA ARG A 319 4.47 -10.64 17.48
C ARG A 319 5.97 -10.68 17.77
N LEU A 320 6.81 -10.43 16.76
CA LEU A 320 8.26 -10.41 16.90
C LEU A 320 8.69 -9.28 17.82
N ARG A 321 8.16 -8.07 17.59
CA ARG A 321 8.45 -6.88 18.41
C ARG A 321 8.03 -7.06 19.86
N ALA A 322 6.87 -7.69 20.12
CA ALA A 322 6.39 -7.93 21.48
C ALA A 322 7.35 -8.83 22.28
N ARG A 323 8.12 -9.70 21.61
CA ARG A 323 9.09 -10.61 22.23
C ARG A 323 10.50 -10.04 22.28
N LEU A 324 10.87 -9.15 21.36
CA LEU A 324 12.22 -8.58 21.29
C LEU A 324 12.29 -7.30 22.13
N ARG A 325 13.10 -7.35 23.18
CA ARG A 325 13.47 -6.19 24.00
C ARG A 325 14.85 -5.69 23.58
N LEU A 326 15.20 -4.46 23.99
CA LEU A 326 16.52 -3.87 23.76
C LEU A 326 17.64 -4.82 24.19
N GLU A 327 17.48 -5.43 25.36
CA GLU A 327 18.47 -6.32 25.98
C GLU A 327 18.77 -7.53 25.08
N HIS A 328 17.78 -8.11 24.43
CA HIS A 328 17.99 -9.23 23.50
C HIS A 328 18.85 -8.82 22.29
N GLY A 329 18.62 -7.62 21.76
CA GLY A 329 19.44 -7.08 20.67
C GLY A 329 20.89 -6.80 21.12
N LEU A 330 21.06 -6.23 22.31
CA LEU A 330 22.37 -5.96 22.88
C LEU A 330 23.13 -7.25 23.15
N ILE A 331 22.50 -8.26 23.77
CA ILE A 331 23.12 -9.56 24.05
C ILE A 331 23.52 -10.26 22.74
N ALA A 332 22.63 -10.30 21.76
CA ALA A 332 22.92 -10.92 20.45
C ALA A 332 24.08 -10.21 19.75
N GLY A 333 24.07 -8.89 19.70
CA GLY A 333 25.13 -8.09 19.11
C GLY A 333 26.48 -8.26 19.85
N ALA A 334 26.45 -8.27 21.20
CA ALA A 334 27.63 -8.50 21.99
C ALA A 334 28.21 -9.90 21.79
N LEU A 335 27.38 -10.93 21.72
CA LEU A 335 27.85 -12.30 21.41
C LEU A 335 28.54 -12.39 20.05
N VAL A 336 27.94 -11.82 19.01
CA VAL A 336 28.52 -11.78 17.66
C VAL A 336 29.83 -10.99 17.66
N PHE A 337 29.85 -9.82 18.30
CA PHE A 337 31.04 -8.98 18.45
C PHE A 337 32.19 -9.70 19.16
N LEU A 338 31.91 -10.29 20.32
CA LEU A 338 32.92 -11.00 21.11
C LEU A 338 33.43 -12.23 20.38
N THR A 339 32.59 -12.97 19.66
CA THR A 339 33.03 -14.07 18.81
C THR A 339 34.03 -13.59 17.75
N GLY A 340 33.72 -12.52 17.05
CA GLY A 340 34.63 -11.90 16.10
C GLY A 340 35.94 -11.42 16.75
N LEU A 341 35.86 -10.80 17.93
CA LEU A 341 37.03 -10.33 18.67
C LEU A 341 37.94 -11.47 19.13
N VAL A 342 37.35 -12.59 19.57
CA VAL A 342 38.12 -13.79 19.95
C VAL A 342 38.82 -14.36 18.71
N MET A 343 38.16 -14.48 17.57
CA MET A 343 38.78 -14.94 16.34
C MET A 343 39.96 -14.04 15.91
N ALA A 344 39.75 -12.71 15.95
CA ALA A 344 40.81 -11.74 15.65
C ALA A 344 41.98 -11.83 16.65
N GLY A 345 41.69 -12.00 17.95
CA GLY A 345 42.67 -12.19 18.99
C GLY A 345 43.48 -13.46 18.85
N VAL A 346 42.88 -14.58 18.44
CA VAL A 346 43.57 -15.84 18.14
C VAL A 346 44.55 -15.63 16.98
N VAL A 347 44.13 -14.99 15.91
CA VAL A 347 44.99 -14.67 14.76
C VAL A 347 46.17 -13.79 15.18
N LEU A 348 45.91 -12.76 15.99
CA LEU A 348 46.95 -11.89 16.51
C LEU A 348 47.93 -12.64 17.39
N GLY A 349 47.44 -13.51 18.28
CA GLY A 349 48.29 -14.35 19.13
C GLY A 349 49.20 -15.28 18.35
N ILE A 350 48.68 -15.93 17.30
CA ILE A 350 49.47 -16.79 16.40
C ILE A 350 50.53 -15.94 15.67
N TRP A 351 50.17 -14.75 15.20
CA TRP A 351 51.10 -13.85 14.49
C TRP A 351 52.26 -13.37 15.40
N ILE A 352 51.95 -12.97 16.62
CA ILE A 352 52.95 -12.60 17.61
C ILE A 352 53.92 -13.77 17.92
N ASN A 353 53.39 -14.99 18.17
CA ASN A 353 54.17 -16.16 18.45
C ASN A 353 55.09 -16.61 17.29
N ARG A 354 54.75 -16.20 16.06
CA ARG A 354 55.57 -16.42 14.85
C ARG A 354 56.58 -15.28 14.59
N GLY A 355 56.71 -14.34 15.51
CA GLY A 355 57.63 -13.22 15.38
C GLY A 355 57.27 -12.20 14.30
N PHE A 356 55.95 -12.00 14.10
CA PHE A 356 55.39 -11.10 13.08
C PHE A 356 55.72 -11.49 11.60
N GLY A 357 55.95 -12.80 11.33
CA GLY A 357 56.16 -13.31 10.00
C GLY A 357 54.89 -13.34 9.12
N GLU A 358 54.92 -14.19 8.08
CA GLU A 358 53.78 -14.35 7.18
C GLU A 358 52.49 -14.77 7.91
N LEU A 359 51.41 -14.04 7.66
CA LEU A 359 50.07 -14.33 8.19
C LEU A 359 49.38 -15.36 7.29
N ARG A 360 49.22 -16.61 7.74
CA ARG A 360 48.56 -17.68 7.00
C ARG A 360 47.08 -17.87 7.35
N GLU A 361 46.64 -17.21 8.42
CA GLU A 361 45.29 -17.27 8.98
C GLU A 361 44.37 -16.16 8.45
N GLU A 362 44.59 -15.65 7.22
CA GLU A 362 43.86 -14.57 6.59
C GLU A 362 42.36 -14.80 6.55
N LYS A 363 41.93 -16.03 6.29
CA LYS A 363 40.52 -16.40 6.26
C LYS A 363 39.84 -16.21 7.63
N LEU A 364 40.53 -16.63 8.68
CA LEU A 364 40.01 -16.49 10.05
C LEU A 364 39.95 -15.02 10.47
N ALA A 365 40.98 -14.24 10.08
CA ALA A 365 41.01 -12.81 10.33
C ALA A 365 39.83 -12.06 9.68
N ILE A 366 39.58 -12.32 8.38
CA ILE A 366 38.49 -11.69 7.63
C ILE A 366 37.12 -12.05 8.22
N ALA A 367 36.91 -13.34 8.53
CA ALA A 367 35.67 -13.80 9.13
C ALA A 367 35.46 -13.16 10.52
N GLY A 368 36.50 -13.08 11.34
CA GLY A 368 36.45 -12.41 12.65
C GLY A 368 36.12 -10.93 12.55
N LEU A 369 36.78 -10.20 11.64
CA LEU A 369 36.50 -8.78 11.40
C LEU A 369 35.08 -8.54 10.89
N ALA A 370 34.57 -9.41 10.02
CA ALA A 370 33.17 -9.32 9.54
C ALA A 370 32.18 -9.47 10.70
N LEU A 371 32.41 -10.42 11.63
CA LEU A 371 31.57 -10.59 12.81
C LEU A 371 31.67 -9.39 13.77
N VAL A 372 32.84 -8.80 13.95
CA VAL A 372 33.00 -7.55 14.74
C VAL A 372 32.13 -6.44 14.18
N VAL A 373 32.18 -6.22 12.85
CA VAL A 373 31.37 -5.18 12.18
C VAL A 373 29.89 -5.46 12.33
N ILE A 374 29.45 -6.69 12.07
CA ILE A 374 28.03 -7.08 12.22
C ILE A 374 27.56 -6.94 13.68
N GLY A 375 28.38 -7.37 14.64
CA GLY A 375 28.06 -7.22 16.07
C GLY A 375 27.87 -5.76 16.47
N ILE A 376 28.74 -4.85 16.03
CA ILE A 376 28.60 -3.40 16.22
C ILE A 376 27.30 -2.88 15.59
N GLN A 377 27.00 -3.28 14.36
CA GLN A 377 25.76 -2.88 13.70
C GLN A 377 24.53 -3.29 14.49
N ILE A 378 24.48 -4.54 15.00
CA ILE A 378 23.34 -5.04 15.79
C ILE A 378 23.19 -4.25 17.10
N ILE A 379 24.31 -3.96 17.82
CA ILE A 379 24.28 -3.20 19.07
C ILE A 379 23.71 -1.80 18.85
N PHE A 380 24.29 -1.03 17.91
CA PHE A 380 23.81 0.33 17.63
C PHE A 380 22.40 0.34 17.02
N GLY A 381 22.07 -0.68 16.23
CA GLY A 381 20.72 -0.89 15.73
C GLY A 381 19.68 -1.10 16.83
N ALA A 382 20.01 -1.87 17.85
CA ALA A 382 19.13 -2.10 18.99
C ALA A 382 18.87 -0.79 19.77
N PHE A 383 19.89 0.04 19.99
CA PHE A 383 19.71 1.38 20.58
C PHE A 383 18.83 2.28 19.72
N PHE A 384 19.07 2.32 18.40
CA PHE A 384 18.27 3.12 17.49
C PHE A 384 16.78 2.74 17.50
N LEU A 385 16.48 1.43 17.49
CA LEU A 385 15.11 0.93 17.61
C LEU A 385 14.46 1.31 18.94
N SER A 386 15.23 1.29 20.03
CA SER A 386 14.75 1.73 21.35
C SER A 386 14.39 3.21 21.35
N ILE A 387 15.22 4.06 20.75
CA ILE A 387 14.96 5.51 20.62
C ILE A 387 13.67 5.77 19.84
N LEU A 388 13.45 5.06 18.73
CA LEU A 388 12.21 5.15 17.96
C LEU A 388 10.98 4.79 18.80
N GLY A 389 11.11 3.82 19.72
CA GLY A 389 10.03 3.40 20.62
C GLY A 389 9.71 4.35 21.77
N LEU A 390 10.69 5.13 22.24
CA LEU A 390 10.53 6.02 23.42
C LEU A 390 9.60 7.21 23.13
N ARG A 391 9.63 7.78 21.96
CA ARG A 391 8.88 9.00 21.60
C ARG A 391 7.36 8.88 21.71
N ARG A 392 6.80 7.68 21.61
CA ARG A 392 5.35 7.45 21.75
C ARG A 392 4.88 7.41 23.21
N ARG A 393 5.73 7.01 24.16
CA ARG A 393 5.38 7.04 25.58
C ARG A 393 5.13 8.47 26.07
N SER A 394 5.88 9.45 25.60
CA SER A 394 5.69 10.86 25.95
C SER A 394 4.37 11.41 25.39
N ARG A 395 4.00 11.10 24.13
CA ARG A 395 2.74 11.56 23.52
C ARG A 395 1.49 10.93 24.16
N ALA A 396 1.55 9.68 24.58
CA ALA A 396 0.44 9.01 25.28
C ALA A 396 0.22 9.55 26.70
N LEU A 397 1.21 10.24 27.28
CA LEU A 397 1.09 10.92 28.57
C LEU A 397 0.57 12.36 28.42
N GLU A 398 0.72 12.97 27.25
CA GLU A 398 0.25 14.32 26.92
C GLU A 398 -1.22 14.36 26.46
N ASP A 399 -1.79 13.22 26.02
CA ASP A 399 -3.16 13.10 25.54
C ASP A 399 -3.88 11.97 26.32
N PRO A 400 -4.31 12.23 27.58
CA PRO A 400 -5.09 11.26 28.33
C PRO A 400 -6.47 11.15 27.68
N GLN A 401 -6.78 9.98 27.10
CA GLN A 401 -8.13 9.66 26.62
C GLN A 401 -9.13 9.93 27.76
N PRO A 402 -10.26 10.61 27.48
CA PRO A 402 -11.32 10.76 28.48
C PRO A 402 -11.81 9.37 28.92
N PRO A 403 -12.15 9.18 30.20
CA PRO A 403 -12.65 7.91 30.69
C PRO A 403 -13.90 7.52 29.91
N ALA A 404 -13.96 6.27 29.44
CA ALA A 404 -15.13 5.69 28.83
C ALA A 404 -16.32 5.91 29.78
N ALA A 405 -17.34 6.64 29.33
CA ALA A 405 -18.59 6.77 30.04
C ALA A 405 -19.21 5.36 30.18
N GLY A 406 -19.44 4.95 31.41
CA GLY A 406 -20.07 3.71 31.79
C GLY A 406 -21.56 3.62 31.44
#